data_1964e1b417e772d5deda2e8c2d830bc3
#
_entry.id   1964e1b417e772d5deda2e8c2d830bc3
#
_cell.length_a   1.000
_cell.length_b   1.000
_cell.length_c   1.000
_cell.angle_alpha   90.00
_cell.angle_beta   90.00
_cell.angle_gamma   90.00
#
_symmetry.space_group_name_H-M   'P 1'
#
loop_
_entity.id
_entity.type
_entity.pdbx_description
1 polymer ?
#
loop_
_entity_poly.entity_id
_entity_poly.type
_entity_poly.pdbx_seq_one_letter_code
_entity_poly.pdbx_strand_id
1 'polypeptide(L)'
;MKKIFLLSAVVFIGLVGFSQPTHPNSPHDTVKTANIKVTYGRPYKKGREIFGKLEPYGKVYRCGADEATTISFAKDGTFAGKPVKAGTYSFFVIPNETKWTVILNSKLGQWGAYDYSKNKDKDVLQTDVPVKNLSAPIEQLTIRFEGSNMIIEWDKTQVAVPFS
;
A
#
# COMPACT_ATOMS: atom_id res chain seq x y z
N MET A 1 35.49 43.29 46.31
CA MET A 1 35.30 42.99 44.90
C MET A 1 34.81 41.55 44.78
N LYS A 2 33.52 41.31 44.59
CA LYS A 2 32.90 39.98 44.46
C LYS A 2 32.82 39.63 42.97
N LYS A 3 33.56 38.59 42.56
CA LYS A 3 33.48 38.04 41.19
C LYS A 3 32.28 37.10 41.07
N ILE A 4 31.31 37.45 40.23
CA ILE A 4 30.18 36.59 39.89
C ILE A 4 30.60 35.74 38.70
N PHE A 5 30.62 34.41 38.91
CA PHE A 5 30.81 33.43 37.85
C PHE A 5 29.43 33.09 37.25
N LEU A 6 29.19 33.46 36.02
CA LEU A 6 28.02 33.02 35.27
C LEU A 6 28.31 31.63 34.70
N LEU A 7 27.55 30.64 35.16
CA LEU A 7 27.61 29.29 34.67
C LEU A 7 26.59 29.16 33.52
N SER A 8 27.06 29.14 32.26
CA SER A 8 26.22 28.90 31.10
C SER A 8 25.89 27.39 30.98
N ALA A 9 24.65 27.02 31.28
CA ALA A 9 24.15 25.67 31.02
C ALA A 9 23.83 25.52 29.53
N VAL A 10 24.65 24.75 28.82
CA VAL A 10 24.33 24.35 27.43
C VAL A 10 23.35 23.16 27.47
N VAL A 11 22.10 23.43 27.12
CA VAL A 11 21.09 22.39 26.97
C VAL A 11 21.30 21.69 25.62
N PHE A 12 21.80 20.47 25.65
CA PHE A 12 21.87 19.58 24.50
C PHE A 12 20.45 19.00 24.25
N ILE A 13 19.73 19.55 23.28
CA ILE A 13 18.50 18.94 22.79
C ILE A 13 18.91 17.81 21.84
N GLY A 14 18.94 16.58 22.36
CA GLY A 14 19.13 15.38 21.56
C GLY A 14 17.91 15.21 20.63
N LEU A 15 18.13 15.35 19.32
CA LEU A 15 17.18 14.93 18.29
C LEU A 15 17.08 13.38 18.36
N VAL A 16 16.03 12.88 19.00
CA VAL A 16 15.67 11.46 18.93
C VAL A 16 15.14 11.20 17.52
N GLY A 17 16.01 10.78 16.62
CA GLY A 17 15.63 10.27 15.32
C GLY A 17 14.84 8.98 15.51
N PHE A 18 13.53 9.00 15.24
CA PHE A 18 12.74 7.78 15.10
C PHE A 18 13.24 7.05 13.86
N SER A 19 14.11 6.06 14.06
CA SER A 19 14.45 5.09 13.02
C SER A 19 13.22 4.24 12.76
N GLN A 20 12.67 4.31 11.56
CA GLN A 20 11.62 3.37 11.14
C GLN A 20 12.19 1.96 11.10
N PRO A 21 11.42 0.93 11.51
CA PRO A 21 11.84 -0.45 11.39
C PRO A 21 12.23 -0.76 9.94
N THR A 22 13.43 -1.26 9.71
CA THR A 22 13.84 -1.72 8.39
C THR A 22 13.29 -3.12 8.16
N HIS A 23 12.51 -3.32 7.10
CA HIS A 23 12.00 -4.63 6.66
C HIS A 23 12.83 -5.13 5.46
N PRO A 24 14.00 -5.75 5.69
CA PRO A 24 14.96 -6.06 4.61
C PRO A 24 14.42 -7.04 3.56
N ASN A 25 13.42 -7.85 3.91
CA ASN A 25 12.79 -8.81 3.00
C ASN A 25 11.63 -8.21 2.18
N SER A 26 11.08 -7.09 2.61
CA SER A 26 9.96 -6.40 1.96
C SER A 26 10.06 -4.91 2.30
N PRO A 27 10.98 -4.17 1.67
CA PRO A 27 11.13 -2.74 1.95
C PRO A 27 9.81 -2.02 1.71
N HIS A 28 9.48 -1.08 2.60
CA HIS A 28 8.29 -0.26 2.43
C HIS A 28 8.57 0.88 1.45
N ASP A 29 7.57 1.22 0.67
CA ASP A 29 7.64 2.27 -0.34
C ASP A 29 6.38 3.13 -0.29
N THR A 30 6.51 4.36 -0.78
CA THR A 30 5.40 5.31 -0.91
C THR A 30 5.43 5.93 -2.29
N VAL A 31 4.37 5.71 -3.05
CA VAL A 31 4.16 6.34 -4.35
C VAL A 31 3.00 7.33 -4.28
N LYS A 32 3.10 8.43 -5.03
CA LYS A 32 2.10 9.50 -4.94
C LYS A 32 1.91 10.25 -6.25
N THR A 33 0.71 10.78 -6.42
CA THR A 33 0.37 11.89 -7.32
C THR A 33 0.10 13.15 -6.50
N ALA A 34 -0.42 14.21 -7.13
CA ALA A 34 -0.90 15.39 -6.38
C ALA A 34 -2.05 15.06 -5.41
N ASN A 35 -2.89 14.07 -5.73
CA ASN A 35 -4.13 13.78 -5.02
C ASN A 35 -4.20 12.39 -4.37
N ILE A 36 -3.34 11.47 -4.74
CA ILE A 36 -3.34 10.08 -4.25
C ILE A 36 -1.97 9.72 -3.72
N LYS A 37 -1.95 9.05 -2.56
CA LYS A 37 -0.74 8.49 -1.96
C LYS A 37 -1.00 7.02 -1.62
N VAL A 38 -0.08 6.14 -1.98
CA VAL A 38 -0.11 4.71 -1.62
C VAL A 38 1.15 4.37 -0.85
N THR A 39 0.99 3.70 0.30
CA THR A 39 2.11 3.18 1.11
C THR A 39 1.94 1.68 1.25
N TYR A 40 2.98 0.90 0.95
CA TYR A 40 2.92 -0.55 0.88
C TYR A 40 4.28 -1.21 1.12
N GLY A 41 4.27 -2.45 1.62
CA GLY A 41 5.46 -3.29 1.63
C GLY A 41 5.67 -3.92 0.25
N ARG A 42 6.93 -4.01 -0.20
CA ARG A 42 7.30 -4.51 -1.54
C ARG A 42 7.99 -5.88 -1.44
N PRO A 43 7.24 -6.99 -1.42
CA PRO A 43 7.84 -8.32 -1.40
C PRO A 43 8.51 -8.66 -2.73
N TYR A 44 9.59 -9.45 -2.65
CA TYR A 44 10.27 -10.05 -3.79
C TYR A 44 9.66 -11.40 -4.14
N LYS A 45 9.65 -11.74 -5.41
CA LYS A 45 9.23 -13.05 -5.95
C LYS A 45 10.15 -14.18 -5.47
N LYS A 46 11.45 -13.99 -5.54
CA LYS A 46 12.50 -14.96 -5.14
C LYS A 46 12.24 -16.36 -5.73
N GLY A 47 12.00 -16.42 -7.04
CA GLY A 47 11.76 -17.67 -7.77
C GLY A 47 10.39 -18.33 -7.54
N ARG A 48 9.54 -17.79 -6.66
CA ARG A 48 8.22 -18.35 -6.36
C ARG A 48 7.21 -18.01 -7.46
N GLU A 49 6.23 -18.86 -7.66
CA GLU A 49 4.99 -18.55 -8.38
C GLU A 49 4.08 -17.77 -7.43
N ILE A 50 3.61 -16.60 -7.86
CA ILE A 50 2.91 -15.69 -6.96
C ILE A 50 1.41 -15.96 -6.96
N PHE A 51 0.72 -15.52 -8.02
CA PHE A 51 -0.75 -15.60 -8.04
C PHE A 51 -1.22 -17.01 -8.40
N GLY A 52 -2.15 -17.54 -7.61
CA GLY A 52 -2.59 -18.92 -7.69
C GLY A 52 -1.80 -19.90 -6.81
N LYS A 53 -0.64 -19.47 -6.27
CA LYS A 53 0.20 -20.27 -5.36
C LYS A 53 0.45 -19.53 -4.04
N LEU A 54 1.43 -18.62 -4.02
CA LEU A 54 1.74 -17.83 -2.81
C LEU A 54 0.54 -17.00 -2.36
N GLU A 55 -0.09 -16.32 -3.31
CA GLU A 55 -1.35 -15.57 -3.13
C GLU A 55 -2.46 -16.30 -3.89
N PRO A 56 -3.23 -17.19 -3.20
CA PRO A 56 -4.21 -18.02 -3.87
C PRO A 56 -5.34 -17.22 -4.52
N TYR A 57 -5.81 -17.66 -5.65
CA TYR A 57 -6.99 -17.08 -6.30
C TYR A 57 -8.22 -17.14 -5.41
N GLY A 58 -9.05 -16.10 -5.47
CA GLY A 58 -10.28 -15.98 -4.67
C GLY A 58 -10.05 -15.66 -3.19
N LYS A 59 -8.80 -15.45 -2.75
CA LYS A 59 -8.48 -15.05 -1.37
C LYS A 59 -8.11 -13.57 -1.30
N VAL A 60 -8.49 -12.95 -0.19
CA VAL A 60 -8.14 -11.53 0.06
C VAL A 60 -6.64 -11.44 0.32
N TYR A 61 -6.00 -10.54 -0.40
CA TYR A 61 -4.59 -10.20 -0.29
C TYR A 61 -4.43 -8.73 0.05
N ARG A 62 -3.54 -8.42 0.99
CA ARG A 62 -3.24 -7.05 1.44
C ARG A 62 -2.52 -6.17 0.41
N CYS A 63 -2.30 -6.70 -0.80
CA CYS A 63 -1.59 -6.05 -1.89
C CYS A 63 -0.22 -5.48 -1.49
N GLY A 64 0.51 -6.25 -0.67
CA GLY A 64 1.78 -5.83 -0.08
C GLY A 64 2.39 -6.87 0.83
N ALA A 65 3.26 -6.42 1.73
CA ALA A 65 3.84 -7.22 2.81
C ALA A 65 3.67 -6.47 4.13
N ASP A 66 3.71 -7.21 5.23
CA ASP A 66 3.56 -6.72 6.60
C ASP A 66 2.17 -6.11 6.84
N GLU A 67 2.04 -4.83 7.07
CA GLU A 67 0.76 -4.14 7.20
C GLU A 67 -0.02 -4.14 5.88
N ALA A 68 -1.34 -4.01 5.97
CA ALA A 68 -2.16 -3.80 4.79
C ALA A 68 -1.77 -2.50 4.09
N THR A 69 -1.64 -2.57 2.77
CA THR A 69 -1.42 -1.39 1.92
C THR A 69 -2.45 -0.32 2.23
N THR A 70 -2.01 0.92 2.31
CA THR A 70 -2.91 2.07 2.49
C THR A 70 -2.93 2.95 1.26
N ILE A 71 -4.10 3.50 0.94
CA ILE A 71 -4.30 4.49 -0.09
C ILE A 71 -5.02 5.70 0.49
N SER A 72 -4.50 6.90 0.22
CA SER A 72 -5.09 8.15 0.68
C SER A 72 -5.49 9.02 -0.51
N PHE A 73 -6.70 9.56 -0.47
CA PHE A 73 -7.23 10.51 -1.44
C PHE A 73 -7.33 11.88 -0.77
N ALA A 74 -6.68 12.90 -1.36
CA ALA A 74 -6.68 14.26 -0.83
C ALA A 74 -8.02 14.99 -1.07
N LYS A 75 -8.81 14.52 -2.04
CA LYS A 75 -10.13 15.06 -2.41
C LYS A 75 -11.05 13.92 -2.89
N ASP A 76 -12.34 14.20 -2.96
CA ASP A 76 -13.32 13.31 -3.59
C ASP A 76 -12.96 13.09 -5.07
N GLY A 77 -13.23 11.89 -5.58
CA GLY A 77 -12.93 11.52 -6.96
C GLY A 77 -13.54 10.18 -7.34
N THR A 78 -12.92 9.49 -8.29
CA THR A 78 -13.28 8.13 -8.66
C THR A 78 -12.07 7.20 -8.52
N PHE A 79 -12.34 5.94 -8.17
CA PHE A 79 -11.34 4.88 -8.12
C PHE A 79 -11.98 3.59 -8.64
N ALA A 80 -11.32 2.94 -9.60
CA ALA A 80 -11.86 1.77 -10.30
C ALA A 80 -13.28 1.99 -10.86
N GLY A 81 -13.55 3.20 -11.38
CA GLY A 81 -14.85 3.59 -11.94
C GLY A 81 -15.96 3.86 -10.91
N LYS A 82 -15.67 3.84 -9.61
CA LYS A 82 -16.62 4.10 -8.52
C LYS A 82 -16.28 5.40 -7.79
N PRO A 83 -17.28 6.16 -7.30
CA PRO A 83 -17.03 7.33 -6.46
C PRO A 83 -16.26 6.94 -5.19
N VAL A 84 -15.30 7.76 -4.80
CA VAL A 84 -14.56 7.64 -3.54
C VAL A 84 -14.49 9.00 -2.86
N LYS A 85 -14.66 9.01 -1.53
CA LYS A 85 -14.49 10.21 -0.71
C LYS A 85 -13.04 10.44 -0.35
N ALA A 86 -12.66 11.71 -0.13
CA ALA A 86 -11.39 12.05 0.49
C ALA A 86 -11.20 11.27 1.80
N GLY A 87 -9.99 10.78 2.04
CA GLY A 87 -9.70 9.98 3.22
C GLY A 87 -8.61 8.95 2.96
N THR A 88 -8.31 8.17 3.99
CA THR A 88 -7.34 7.08 3.94
C THR A 88 -8.06 5.75 4.16
N TYR A 89 -7.70 4.77 3.36
CA TYR A 89 -8.30 3.43 3.35
C TYR A 89 -7.23 2.36 3.36
N SER A 90 -7.50 1.22 3.99
CA SER A 90 -6.78 -0.02 3.71
C SER A 90 -7.16 -0.52 2.32
N PHE A 91 -6.16 -0.92 1.54
CA PHE A 91 -6.33 -1.40 0.18
C PHE A 91 -6.09 -2.90 0.13
N PHE A 92 -7.11 -3.64 -0.28
CA PHE A 92 -7.05 -5.08 -0.49
C PHE A 92 -7.40 -5.44 -1.93
N VAL A 93 -6.98 -6.62 -2.33
CA VAL A 93 -7.38 -7.21 -3.62
C VAL A 93 -7.77 -8.68 -3.43
N ILE A 94 -8.61 -9.18 -4.32
CA ILE A 94 -8.86 -10.62 -4.48
C ILE A 94 -8.36 -10.98 -5.86
N PRO A 95 -7.17 -11.60 -5.97
CA PRO A 95 -6.62 -12.02 -7.25
C PRO A 95 -7.45 -13.16 -7.88
N ASN A 96 -7.62 -13.12 -9.19
CA ASN A 96 -8.07 -14.21 -10.03
C ASN A 96 -7.32 -14.15 -11.38
N GLU A 97 -7.44 -15.18 -12.21
CA GLU A 97 -6.67 -15.30 -13.45
C GLU A 97 -6.96 -14.18 -14.45
N THR A 98 -8.22 -13.78 -14.58
CA THR A 98 -8.66 -12.83 -15.62
C THR A 98 -9.02 -11.45 -15.09
N LYS A 99 -9.30 -11.36 -13.79
CA LYS A 99 -9.69 -10.10 -13.14
C LYS A 99 -9.32 -10.13 -11.67
N TRP A 100 -9.03 -8.96 -11.11
CA TRP A 100 -8.92 -8.77 -9.67
C TRP A 100 -10.09 -7.97 -9.16
N THR A 101 -10.57 -8.33 -7.97
CA THR A 101 -11.47 -7.44 -7.23
C THR A 101 -10.62 -6.52 -6.37
N VAL A 102 -10.72 -5.20 -6.57
CA VAL A 102 -10.08 -4.19 -5.72
C VAL A 102 -11.05 -3.73 -4.65
N ILE A 103 -10.54 -3.50 -3.44
CA ILE A 103 -11.34 -3.20 -2.25
C ILE A 103 -10.72 -2.03 -1.50
N LEU A 104 -11.53 -1.04 -1.14
CA LEU A 104 -11.19 -0.01 -0.18
C LEU A 104 -11.96 -0.26 1.12
N ASN A 105 -11.24 -0.35 2.22
CA ASN A 105 -11.82 -0.62 3.54
C ASN A 105 -11.47 0.52 4.50
N SER A 106 -12.47 1.05 5.21
CA SER A 106 -12.29 2.19 6.11
C SER A 106 -11.58 1.83 7.44
N LYS A 107 -11.44 0.54 7.76
CA LYS A 107 -10.66 0.08 8.93
C LYS A 107 -9.18 0.13 8.61
N LEU A 108 -8.45 1.02 9.28
CA LEU A 108 -7.00 1.15 9.19
C LEU A 108 -6.28 0.31 10.25
N GLY A 109 -4.94 0.21 10.12
CA GLY A 109 -4.08 -0.46 11.08
C GLY A 109 -4.22 -1.98 11.09
N GLN A 110 -4.61 -2.58 9.96
CA GLN A 110 -4.72 -4.03 9.81
C GLN A 110 -3.35 -4.62 9.49
N TRP A 111 -2.96 -5.68 10.22
CA TRP A 111 -1.79 -6.48 9.89
C TRP A 111 -2.16 -7.56 8.88
N GLY A 112 -1.57 -7.49 7.68
CA GLY A 112 -1.95 -8.42 6.63
C GLY A 112 -3.41 -8.31 6.22
N ALA A 113 -4.02 -9.44 5.89
CA ALA A 113 -5.44 -9.58 5.62
C ALA A 113 -6.15 -10.49 6.64
N TYR A 114 -5.50 -10.76 7.79
CA TYR A 114 -5.98 -11.76 8.76
C TYR A 114 -7.31 -11.39 9.39
N ASP A 115 -7.52 -10.11 9.68
CA ASP A 115 -8.75 -9.62 10.28
C ASP A 115 -9.75 -9.03 9.28
N TYR A 116 -9.48 -9.15 7.98
CA TYR A 116 -10.36 -8.60 6.95
C TYR A 116 -11.79 -9.15 7.07
N SER A 117 -11.95 -10.46 7.31
CA SER A 117 -13.29 -11.08 7.43
C SER A 117 -14.13 -10.46 8.54
N LYS A 118 -13.50 -10.01 9.63
CA LYS A 118 -14.17 -9.33 10.76
C LYS A 118 -14.50 -7.86 10.46
N ASN A 119 -13.84 -7.29 9.45
CA ASN A 119 -13.95 -5.88 9.08
C ASN A 119 -14.53 -5.69 7.67
N LYS A 120 -15.08 -6.74 7.06
CA LYS A 120 -15.65 -6.69 5.71
C LYS A 120 -16.84 -5.72 5.60
N ASP A 121 -17.56 -5.51 6.69
CA ASP A 121 -18.64 -4.52 6.79
C ASP A 121 -18.16 -3.06 6.69
N LYS A 122 -16.84 -2.84 6.75
CA LYS A 122 -16.18 -1.54 6.57
C LYS A 122 -15.70 -1.29 5.13
N ASP A 123 -16.01 -2.18 4.19
CA ASP A 123 -15.73 -1.95 2.78
C ASP A 123 -16.56 -0.77 2.28
N VAL A 124 -15.88 0.23 1.72
CA VAL A 124 -16.51 1.41 1.14
C VAL A 124 -16.58 1.34 -0.38
N LEU A 125 -15.75 0.47 -0.98
CA LEU A 125 -15.70 0.22 -2.41
C LEU A 125 -15.23 -1.20 -2.66
N GLN A 126 -15.91 -1.87 -3.58
CA GLN A 126 -15.49 -3.16 -4.14
C GLN A 126 -15.86 -3.18 -5.62
N THR A 127 -14.90 -3.49 -6.51
CA THR A 127 -15.13 -3.57 -7.95
C THR A 127 -14.05 -4.38 -8.64
N ASP A 128 -14.37 -4.90 -9.82
CA ASP A 128 -13.46 -5.72 -10.59
C ASP A 128 -12.65 -4.89 -11.60
N VAL A 129 -11.39 -5.25 -11.78
CA VAL A 129 -10.49 -4.70 -12.80
C VAL A 129 -9.84 -5.85 -13.58
N PRO A 130 -9.65 -5.71 -14.91
CA PRO A 130 -9.09 -6.78 -15.72
C PRO A 130 -7.61 -7.01 -15.44
N VAL A 131 -7.17 -8.25 -15.59
CA VAL A 131 -5.77 -8.65 -15.56
C VAL A 131 -5.16 -8.55 -16.95
N LYS A 132 -3.92 -8.06 -16.99
CA LYS A 132 -3.03 -8.14 -18.16
C LYS A 132 -1.86 -9.06 -17.81
N ASN A 133 -1.65 -10.08 -18.64
CA ASN A 133 -0.47 -10.94 -18.52
C ASN A 133 0.75 -10.26 -19.13
N LEU A 134 1.86 -10.30 -18.40
CA LEU A 134 3.15 -9.77 -18.83
C LEU A 134 3.99 -10.87 -19.48
N SER A 135 4.76 -10.50 -20.50
CA SER A 135 5.69 -11.41 -21.18
C SER A 135 6.90 -11.78 -20.31
N ALA A 136 7.33 -10.87 -19.43
CA ALA A 136 8.44 -11.06 -18.51
C ALA A 136 7.98 -10.86 -17.06
N PRO A 137 8.54 -11.63 -16.10
CA PRO A 137 8.16 -11.50 -14.70
C PRO A 137 8.76 -10.23 -14.08
N ILE A 138 7.97 -9.58 -13.24
CA ILE A 138 8.39 -8.48 -12.36
C ILE A 138 8.80 -9.09 -11.03
N GLU A 139 10.07 -8.92 -10.64
CA GLU A 139 10.65 -9.57 -9.46
C GLU A 139 10.05 -9.06 -8.14
N GLN A 140 9.75 -7.78 -8.06
CA GLN A 140 9.26 -7.14 -6.84
C GLN A 140 7.90 -6.52 -7.07
N LEU A 141 6.96 -6.73 -6.13
CA LEU A 141 5.66 -6.05 -6.19
C LEU A 141 5.88 -4.55 -6.37
N THR A 142 5.33 -4.01 -7.42
CA THR A 142 5.48 -2.60 -7.78
C THR A 142 4.12 -1.97 -7.97
N ILE A 143 3.88 -0.87 -7.25
CA ILE A 143 2.76 0.04 -7.48
C ILE A 143 3.33 1.35 -8.02
N ARG A 144 2.75 1.85 -9.09
CA ARG A 144 3.14 3.12 -9.71
C ARG A 144 1.94 3.81 -10.35
N PHE A 145 2.08 5.07 -10.68
CA PHE A 145 1.06 5.82 -11.41
C PHE A 145 1.49 6.06 -12.84
N GLU A 146 0.56 5.86 -13.77
CA GLU A 146 0.76 6.08 -15.20
C GLU A 146 -0.51 6.69 -15.79
N GLY A 147 -0.43 7.97 -16.20
CA GLY A 147 -1.62 8.73 -16.60
C GLY A 147 -2.66 8.75 -15.49
N SER A 148 -3.89 8.36 -15.83
CA SER A 148 -5.01 8.23 -14.88
C SER A 148 -5.17 6.80 -14.35
N ASN A 149 -4.09 6.02 -14.27
CA ASN A 149 -4.12 4.65 -13.76
C ASN A 149 -3.11 4.44 -12.64
N MET A 150 -3.53 3.76 -11.58
CA MET A 150 -2.64 3.10 -10.64
C MET A 150 -2.33 1.70 -11.17
N ILE A 151 -1.08 1.47 -11.50
CA ILE A 151 -0.58 0.19 -12.01
C ILE A 151 -0.07 -0.63 -10.84
N ILE A 152 -0.50 -1.88 -10.75
CA ILE A 152 0.00 -2.87 -9.78
C ILE A 152 0.55 -4.03 -10.60
N GLU A 153 1.82 -4.37 -10.38
CA GLU A 153 2.47 -5.44 -11.12
C GLU A 153 3.39 -6.27 -10.23
N TRP A 154 3.31 -7.58 -10.40
CA TRP A 154 4.17 -8.54 -9.74
C TRP A 154 4.12 -9.87 -10.50
N ASP A 155 5.27 -10.56 -10.59
CA ASP A 155 5.43 -11.74 -11.44
C ASP A 155 4.96 -11.44 -12.88
N LYS A 156 4.13 -12.25 -13.47
CA LYS A 156 3.61 -12.07 -14.83
C LYS A 156 2.23 -11.41 -14.86
N THR A 157 1.86 -10.73 -13.79
CA THR A 157 0.51 -10.13 -13.67
C THR A 157 0.60 -8.62 -13.51
N GLN A 158 -0.23 -7.91 -14.27
CA GLN A 158 -0.43 -6.47 -14.14
C GLN A 158 -1.94 -6.19 -14.08
N VAL A 159 -2.33 -5.27 -13.22
CA VAL A 159 -3.66 -4.64 -13.25
C VAL A 159 -3.53 -3.12 -13.28
N ALA A 160 -4.43 -2.47 -14.01
CA ALA A 160 -4.53 -1.03 -14.09
C ALA A 160 -5.85 -0.59 -13.43
N VAL A 161 -5.75 0.21 -12.39
CA VAL A 161 -6.91 0.72 -11.65
C VAL A 161 -7.10 2.18 -12.03
N PRO A 162 -8.14 2.55 -12.81
CA PRO A 162 -8.37 3.93 -13.21
C PRO A 162 -8.79 4.80 -12.02
N PHE A 163 -8.37 6.07 -12.05
CA PHE A 163 -8.76 7.08 -11.05
C PHE A 163 -8.93 8.47 -11.69
N SER A 164 -9.68 9.35 -11.00
CA SER A 164 -9.82 10.77 -11.39
C SER A 164 -9.96 11.67 -10.17
#